data_fd820bd826fe1aad5747e3afcc42bb5e
#
_entry.id   fd820bd826fe1aad5747e3afcc42bb5e
#
_cell.length_a   1.000
_cell.length_b   1.000
_cell.length_c   1.000
_cell.angle_alpha   90.00
_cell.angle_beta   90.00
_cell.angle_gamma   90.00
#
_symmetry.space_group_name_H-M   'P 1'
#
loop_
_entity.id
_entity.type
_entity.pdbx_description
1 polymer ?
#
loop_
_entity_poly.entity_id
_entity_poly.type
_entity_poly.pdbx_seq_one_letter_code
_entity_poly.pdbx_strand_id
1 'polypeptide(L)'
;MTLKARGRIRYHMRYTRRRSLGQERVSTYNVAVVGATGLVGQEFLKIAAQRRFPIKGLRLLASHRSAGKKLTIGEWAVEVEEATSKSFLGVDLAFFSATAEVSRELIPAAVKAGAICIDDSAAWRMEPDVPLVVPEVNADDLNSHRGIISIPNCPTTPLCQTLWPVHKINPLKRIVVDTYQSVSGTGGAAVEELTEQTRQVMEGNPAQSHVYPHQIAFNLLPQVDVFLGSGYTKEEWKIINETRKIMHEPDLPVSATCVRVPVYVGHSEAVHAEFTKAITPERFTEIVHEAPGITVQDEPSVNLYPTPWSVAGRDDTYVGRIRQDASLGQMGIAFWLVSDNLRKGAALNAIQIAEELVARGLV
;
A
#
# COMPACT_ATOMS: atom_id res chain seq x y z
N MET A 1 -3.98 36.88 20.30
CA MET A 1 -3.36 35.82 21.13
C MET A 1 -2.79 34.77 20.19
N THR A 2 -1.48 34.78 20.06
CA THR A 2 -0.69 34.02 19.07
C THR A 2 -0.54 32.56 19.51
N LEU A 3 -1.16 31.62 18.80
CA LEU A 3 -0.92 30.19 18.98
C LEU A 3 0.39 29.81 18.28
N LYS A 4 1.40 29.55 19.08
CA LYS A 4 2.68 28.97 18.64
C LYS A 4 2.47 27.56 18.11
N ALA A 5 2.78 27.36 16.85
CA ALA A 5 2.96 26.04 16.26
C ALA A 5 4.07 25.28 16.99
N ARG A 6 3.76 24.17 17.64
CA ARG A 6 4.72 23.22 18.20
C ARG A 6 4.79 21.96 17.36
N GLY A 7 5.99 21.73 16.84
CA GLY A 7 6.60 20.42 16.75
C GLY A 7 6.21 19.54 15.57
N ARG A 8 6.84 19.75 14.41
CA ARG A 8 7.04 18.67 13.43
C ARG A 8 7.89 17.58 14.07
N ILE A 9 7.28 16.46 14.45
CA ILE A 9 8.03 15.23 14.74
C ILE A 9 8.42 14.66 13.39
N ARG A 10 9.68 14.88 12.99
CA ARG A 10 10.30 14.18 11.86
C ARG A 10 10.59 12.77 12.32
N TYR A 11 10.00 11.78 11.66
CA TYR A 11 10.49 10.41 11.69
C TYR A 11 11.90 10.39 11.09
N HIS A 12 12.90 10.55 11.94
CA HIS A 12 14.23 10.10 11.68
C HIS A 12 14.32 8.70 12.31
N MET A 13 14.34 7.64 11.48
CA MET A 13 14.99 6.41 11.92
C MET A 13 16.33 6.83 12.56
N ARG A 14 16.45 6.61 13.85
CA ARG A 14 17.74 6.78 14.55
C ARG A 14 18.65 5.68 14.01
N TYR A 15 19.39 5.99 12.94
CA TYR A 15 20.69 5.38 12.77
C TYR A 15 21.47 5.73 14.03
N THR A 16 21.52 4.82 14.98
CA THR A 16 22.38 4.93 16.14
C THR A 16 23.81 4.94 15.61
N ARG A 17 24.37 6.14 15.47
CA ARG A 17 25.78 6.35 15.22
C ARG A 17 26.55 5.71 16.37
N ARG A 18 26.97 4.46 16.23
CA ARG A 18 28.23 4.04 16.83
C ARG A 18 29.35 4.67 16.00
N ARG A 19 29.92 5.74 16.54
CA ARG A 19 31.14 6.35 16.00
C ARG A 19 32.28 5.32 16.10
N SER A 20 32.65 4.71 14.97
CA SER A 20 34.00 4.29 14.69
C SER A 20 34.41 5.01 13.42
N LEU A 21 35.58 5.70 13.52
CA LEU A 21 36.22 6.46 12.46
C LEU A 21 36.66 5.50 11.33
N GLY A 22 35.79 5.26 10.38
CA GLY A 22 36.02 4.64 9.10
C GLY A 22 34.90 5.16 8.18
N GLN A 23 35.23 5.64 6.99
CA GLN A 23 34.25 5.98 5.98
C GLN A 23 33.44 4.72 5.69
N GLU A 24 32.26 4.57 6.31
CA GLU A 24 31.27 3.57 5.90
C GLU A 24 30.92 3.89 4.45
N ARG A 25 31.34 3.04 3.53
CA ARG A 25 30.86 3.06 2.15
C ARG A 25 29.36 2.75 2.24
N VAL A 26 28.54 3.75 1.99
CA VAL A 26 27.09 3.54 1.83
C VAL A 26 26.95 2.58 0.65
N SER A 27 26.51 1.35 0.90
CA SER A 27 26.19 0.40 -0.16
C SER A 27 25.16 1.00 -1.08
N THR A 28 25.39 0.94 -2.38
CA THR A 28 24.47 1.46 -3.39
C THR A 28 24.05 0.34 -4.33
N TYR A 29 22.83 0.35 -4.83
CA TYR A 29 22.17 -0.77 -5.50
C TYR A 29 21.77 -0.43 -6.93
N ASN A 30 21.85 -1.41 -7.81
CA ASN A 30 21.26 -1.35 -9.15
C ASN A 30 19.77 -1.75 -9.02
N VAL A 31 18.90 -0.82 -9.31
CA VAL A 31 17.43 -0.99 -9.16
C VAL A 31 16.77 -1.08 -10.51
N ALA A 32 15.88 -2.04 -10.69
CA ALA A 32 14.97 -2.11 -11.82
C ALA A 32 13.53 -1.84 -11.36
N VAL A 33 12.77 -1.08 -12.16
CA VAL A 33 11.34 -0.83 -11.93
C VAL A 33 10.56 -1.33 -13.13
N VAL A 34 9.84 -2.43 -12.97
CA VAL A 34 8.93 -3.00 -13.97
C VAL A 34 7.56 -2.36 -13.81
N GLY A 35 6.99 -1.83 -14.90
CA GLY A 35 5.78 -1.01 -14.84
C GLY A 35 6.06 0.46 -14.52
N ALA A 36 7.28 0.93 -14.83
CA ALA A 36 7.78 2.28 -14.49
C ALA A 36 6.90 3.43 -15.00
N THR A 37 6.12 3.22 -16.06
CA THR A 37 5.22 4.23 -16.64
C THR A 37 3.82 4.25 -16.02
N GLY A 38 3.49 3.27 -15.17
CA GLY A 38 2.23 3.21 -14.43
C GLY A 38 2.20 4.16 -13.22
N LEU A 39 1.01 4.36 -12.64
CA LEU A 39 0.83 5.27 -11.50
C LEU A 39 1.70 4.87 -10.31
N VAL A 40 1.68 3.59 -9.92
CA VAL A 40 2.46 3.07 -8.78
C VAL A 40 3.96 3.08 -9.08
N GLY A 41 4.38 2.70 -10.31
CA GLY A 41 5.78 2.75 -10.72
C GLY A 41 6.37 4.18 -10.67
N GLN A 42 5.61 5.17 -11.13
CA GLN A 42 6.01 6.57 -11.04
C GLN A 42 6.06 7.06 -9.57
N GLU A 43 5.09 6.66 -8.74
CA GLU A 43 5.10 7.02 -7.33
C GLU A 43 6.26 6.36 -6.58
N PHE A 44 6.61 5.09 -6.92
CA PHE A 44 7.81 4.43 -6.40
C PHE A 44 9.07 5.25 -6.68
N LEU A 45 9.26 5.68 -7.91
CA LEU A 45 10.42 6.47 -8.30
C LEU A 45 10.50 7.82 -7.56
N LYS A 46 9.35 8.48 -7.41
CA LYS A 46 9.23 9.73 -6.66
C LYS A 46 9.56 9.54 -5.18
N ILE A 47 9.04 8.48 -4.53
CA ILE A 47 9.31 8.16 -3.12
C ILE A 47 10.77 7.76 -2.94
N ALA A 48 11.35 6.96 -3.83
CA ALA A 48 12.77 6.59 -3.78
C ALA A 48 13.68 7.83 -3.78
N ALA A 49 13.37 8.83 -4.63
CA ALA A 49 14.08 10.11 -4.65
C ALA A 49 13.85 10.92 -3.35
N GLN A 50 12.61 11.03 -2.87
CA GLN A 50 12.28 11.76 -1.63
C GLN A 50 12.98 11.17 -0.40
N ARG A 51 13.08 9.84 -0.32
CA ARG A 51 13.72 9.12 0.77
C ARG A 51 15.22 8.94 0.59
N ARG A 52 15.76 9.36 -0.56
CA ARG A 52 17.17 9.20 -0.93
C ARG A 52 17.62 7.74 -0.85
N PHE A 53 16.79 6.84 -1.37
CA PHE A 53 17.14 5.43 -1.44
C PHE A 53 18.47 5.27 -2.21
N PRO A 54 19.43 4.46 -1.76
CA PRO A 54 20.80 4.43 -2.25
C PRO A 54 20.91 3.73 -3.62
N ILE A 55 20.44 4.35 -4.69
CA ILE A 55 20.47 3.83 -6.05
C ILE A 55 21.79 4.20 -6.73
N LYS A 56 22.52 3.19 -7.24
CA LYS A 56 23.71 3.32 -8.08
C LYS A 56 23.37 3.38 -9.57
N GLY A 57 22.49 2.48 -9.97
CA GLY A 57 21.99 2.38 -11.34
C GLY A 57 20.50 2.15 -11.35
N LEU A 58 19.80 2.72 -12.32
CA LEU A 58 18.34 2.62 -12.44
C LEU A 58 17.96 2.15 -13.84
N ARG A 59 17.17 1.07 -13.91
CA ARG A 59 16.51 0.61 -15.14
C ARG A 59 15.02 0.80 -15.04
N LEU A 60 14.43 1.45 -16.02
CA LEU A 60 12.99 1.63 -16.14
C LEU A 60 12.48 0.67 -17.20
N LEU A 61 11.65 -0.27 -16.77
CA LEU A 61 11.16 -1.36 -17.60
C LEU A 61 9.63 -1.25 -17.76
N ALA A 62 9.14 -1.40 -18.99
CA ALA A 62 7.71 -1.40 -19.28
C ALA A 62 7.41 -2.28 -20.52
N SER A 63 6.15 -2.30 -20.94
CA SER A 63 5.76 -3.00 -22.17
C SER A 63 6.38 -2.31 -23.41
N HIS A 64 6.44 -3.04 -24.51
CA HIS A 64 6.90 -2.53 -25.82
C HIS A 64 6.26 -1.17 -26.20
N ARG A 65 4.97 -0.96 -25.87
CA ARG A 65 4.26 0.31 -26.15
C ARG A 65 4.84 1.54 -25.43
N SER A 66 5.58 1.34 -24.38
CA SER A 66 6.17 2.41 -23.56
C SER A 66 7.69 2.50 -23.69
N ALA A 67 8.34 1.54 -24.36
CA ALA A 67 9.78 1.58 -24.64
C ALA A 67 10.13 2.83 -25.46
N GLY A 68 11.30 3.42 -25.18
CA GLY A 68 11.78 4.67 -25.78
C GLY A 68 11.25 5.95 -25.13
N LYS A 69 10.25 5.88 -24.24
CA LYS A 69 9.82 7.05 -23.45
C LYS A 69 10.92 7.44 -22.46
N LYS A 70 11.09 8.73 -22.22
CA LYS A 70 12.00 9.24 -21.18
C LYS A 70 11.22 9.71 -19.98
N LEU A 71 11.60 9.24 -18.79
CA LEU A 71 11.07 9.71 -17.53
C LEU A 71 12.13 10.53 -16.80
N THR A 72 11.72 11.68 -16.25
CA THR A 72 12.58 12.50 -15.39
C THR A 72 12.21 12.28 -13.93
N ILE A 73 13.19 11.86 -13.12
CA ILE A 73 13.04 11.53 -11.72
C ILE A 73 14.12 12.27 -10.94
N GLY A 74 13.75 13.37 -10.28
CA GLY A 74 14.74 14.27 -9.68
C GLY A 74 15.71 14.78 -10.74
N GLU A 75 17.00 14.50 -10.59
CA GLU A 75 18.06 14.87 -11.54
C GLU A 75 18.27 13.82 -12.64
N TRP A 76 17.56 12.70 -12.61
CA TRP A 76 17.78 11.59 -13.55
C TRP A 76 16.80 11.65 -14.72
N ALA A 77 17.33 11.60 -15.94
CA ALA A 77 16.58 11.39 -17.16
C ALA A 77 16.90 9.98 -17.67
N VAL A 78 15.97 9.04 -17.50
CA VAL A 78 16.16 7.62 -17.82
C VAL A 78 15.21 7.22 -18.94
N GLU A 79 15.72 6.54 -19.95
CA GLU A 79 14.91 5.97 -21.02
C GLU A 79 14.27 4.65 -20.54
N VAL A 80 13.01 4.46 -20.90
CA VAL A 80 12.25 3.25 -20.59
C VAL A 80 12.62 2.17 -21.59
N GLU A 81 13.08 1.03 -21.11
CA GLU A 81 13.40 -0.17 -21.88
C GLU A 81 12.19 -1.13 -21.92
N GLU A 82 12.14 -1.99 -22.93
CA GLU A 82 11.18 -3.09 -22.91
C GLU A 82 11.57 -4.12 -21.86
N ALA A 83 10.57 -4.53 -21.04
CA ALA A 83 10.75 -5.55 -20.02
C ALA A 83 10.85 -6.94 -20.65
N THR A 84 11.99 -7.60 -20.49
CA THR A 84 12.25 -8.95 -20.98
C THR A 84 12.96 -9.78 -19.91
N SER A 85 13.01 -11.09 -20.08
CA SER A 85 13.77 -11.98 -19.17
C SER A 85 15.27 -11.65 -19.08
N LYS A 86 15.82 -10.90 -20.05
CA LYS A 86 17.24 -10.49 -20.08
C LYS A 86 17.49 -9.15 -19.39
N SER A 87 16.45 -8.43 -18.99
CA SER A 87 16.55 -7.07 -18.45
C SER A 87 17.16 -7.01 -17.04
N PHE A 88 17.37 -8.14 -16.36
CA PHE A 88 17.72 -8.18 -14.93
C PHE A 88 19.20 -8.47 -14.65
N LEU A 89 20.05 -8.60 -15.65
CA LEU A 89 21.48 -8.84 -15.41
C LEU A 89 22.13 -7.67 -14.67
N GLY A 90 22.74 -7.96 -13.52
CA GLY A 90 23.40 -6.97 -12.66
C GLY A 90 22.44 -6.07 -11.89
N VAL A 91 21.17 -6.46 -11.76
CA VAL A 91 20.16 -5.81 -10.92
C VAL A 91 20.23 -6.46 -9.53
N ASP A 92 20.28 -5.65 -8.46
CA ASP A 92 20.27 -6.10 -7.08
C ASP A 92 18.84 -6.17 -6.53
N LEU A 93 18.02 -5.14 -6.84
CA LEU A 93 16.62 -5.04 -6.42
C LEU A 93 15.72 -4.76 -7.64
N ALA A 94 14.64 -5.51 -7.78
CA ALA A 94 13.65 -5.31 -8.83
C ALA A 94 12.25 -5.08 -8.22
N PHE A 95 11.69 -3.89 -8.42
CA PHE A 95 10.32 -3.58 -8.06
C PHE A 95 9.38 -3.89 -9.23
N PHE A 96 8.35 -4.67 -8.97
CA PHE A 96 7.34 -5.06 -9.97
C PHE A 96 6.00 -4.40 -9.65
N SER A 97 5.56 -3.49 -10.51
CA SER A 97 4.21 -2.92 -10.52
C SER A 97 3.58 -3.17 -11.89
N ALA A 98 3.28 -4.43 -12.14
CA ALA A 98 2.75 -4.94 -13.39
C ALA A 98 1.59 -5.90 -13.13
N THR A 99 1.02 -6.50 -14.19
CA THR A 99 -0.02 -7.53 -14.02
C THR A 99 0.55 -8.82 -13.43
N ALA A 100 -0.31 -9.65 -12.85
CA ALA A 100 0.10 -10.94 -12.29
C ALA A 100 0.76 -11.85 -13.34
N GLU A 101 0.32 -11.78 -14.60
CA GLU A 101 0.88 -12.54 -15.70
C GLU A 101 2.33 -12.14 -15.98
N VAL A 102 2.60 -10.82 -16.06
CA VAL A 102 3.96 -10.28 -16.26
C VAL A 102 4.87 -10.64 -15.09
N SER A 103 4.35 -10.55 -13.85
CA SER A 103 5.11 -10.94 -12.66
C SER A 103 5.44 -12.44 -12.65
N ARG A 104 4.49 -13.30 -13.00
CA ARG A 104 4.75 -14.76 -13.12
C ARG A 104 5.77 -15.08 -14.21
N GLU A 105 5.79 -14.34 -15.31
CA GLU A 105 6.71 -14.54 -16.43
C GLU A 105 8.13 -14.06 -16.09
N LEU A 106 8.26 -12.84 -15.56
CA LEU A 106 9.56 -12.16 -15.46
C LEU A 106 10.29 -12.36 -14.13
N ILE A 107 9.58 -12.48 -13.01
CA ILE A 107 10.19 -12.62 -11.67
C ILE A 107 11.12 -13.84 -11.57
N PRO A 108 10.77 -15.04 -12.08
CA PRO A 108 11.70 -16.17 -12.04
C PRO A 108 13.02 -15.92 -12.77
N ALA A 109 12.98 -15.16 -13.87
CA ALA A 109 14.18 -14.77 -14.59
C ALA A 109 15.01 -13.73 -13.83
N ALA A 110 14.36 -12.78 -13.16
CA ALA A 110 15.02 -11.79 -12.33
C ALA A 110 15.72 -12.43 -11.11
N VAL A 111 15.05 -13.34 -10.41
CA VAL A 111 15.63 -14.11 -9.30
C VAL A 111 16.80 -14.97 -9.76
N LYS A 112 16.67 -15.63 -10.91
CA LYS A 112 17.76 -16.41 -11.50
C LYS A 112 18.98 -15.54 -11.87
N ALA A 113 18.76 -14.28 -12.20
CA ALA A 113 19.82 -13.30 -12.46
C ALA A 113 20.46 -12.73 -11.18
N GLY A 114 19.94 -13.07 -10.00
CA GLY A 114 20.43 -12.65 -8.69
C GLY A 114 19.68 -11.48 -8.06
N ALA A 115 18.63 -10.96 -8.70
CA ALA A 115 17.85 -9.86 -8.16
C ALA A 115 16.88 -10.34 -7.06
N ILE A 116 16.71 -9.53 -6.02
CA ILE A 116 15.57 -9.66 -5.09
C ILE A 116 14.39 -8.87 -5.66
N CYS A 117 13.26 -9.54 -5.82
CA CYS A 117 12.05 -9.00 -6.41
C CYS A 117 11.04 -8.62 -5.34
N ILE A 118 10.56 -7.37 -5.36
CA ILE A 118 9.45 -6.88 -4.54
C ILE A 118 8.24 -6.69 -5.47
N ASP A 119 7.21 -7.52 -5.30
CA ASP A 119 6.08 -7.62 -6.23
C ASP A 119 4.80 -7.02 -5.66
N ASP A 120 4.23 -6.06 -6.39
CA ASP A 120 2.94 -5.42 -6.10
C ASP A 120 1.74 -6.19 -6.67
N SER A 121 1.97 -7.15 -7.55
CA SER A 121 0.89 -7.94 -8.11
C SER A 121 0.33 -8.98 -7.14
N ALA A 122 -0.82 -9.56 -7.47
CA ALA A 122 -1.39 -10.65 -6.69
C ALA A 122 -0.75 -12.02 -7.00
N ALA A 123 0.28 -12.08 -7.87
CA ALA A 123 0.82 -13.33 -8.40
C ALA A 123 1.37 -14.26 -7.30
N TRP A 124 2.06 -13.70 -6.32
CA TRP A 124 2.85 -14.45 -5.35
C TRP A 124 2.37 -14.31 -3.91
N ARG A 125 1.38 -13.44 -3.64
CA ARG A 125 0.94 -13.09 -2.28
C ARG A 125 0.57 -14.30 -1.44
N MET A 126 -0.09 -15.29 -2.01
CA MET A 126 -0.58 -16.46 -1.27
C MET A 126 0.32 -17.71 -1.41
N GLU A 127 1.45 -17.60 -2.11
CA GLU A 127 2.42 -18.69 -2.17
C GLU A 127 3.05 -18.90 -0.78
N PRO A 128 3.12 -20.15 -0.27
CA PRO A 128 3.59 -20.43 1.09
C PRO A 128 5.03 -19.97 1.36
N ASP A 129 5.89 -20.10 0.35
CA ASP A 129 7.34 -19.77 0.45
C ASP A 129 7.66 -18.31 0.12
N VAL A 130 6.64 -17.47 -0.15
CA VAL A 130 6.81 -16.06 -0.47
C VAL A 130 6.29 -15.20 0.68
N PRO A 131 7.13 -14.41 1.36
CA PRO A 131 6.67 -13.51 2.40
C PRO A 131 5.78 -12.40 1.83
N LEU A 132 4.69 -12.12 2.53
CA LEU A 132 3.74 -11.04 2.25
C LEU A 132 3.90 -10.00 3.36
N VAL A 133 4.53 -8.84 3.06
CA VAL A 133 5.14 -8.02 4.10
C VAL A 133 4.54 -6.62 4.21
N VAL A 134 4.19 -6.28 5.44
CA VAL A 134 4.00 -4.91 5.93
C VAL A 134 5.08 -4.66 6.98
N PRO A 135 6.10 -3.83 6.73
CA PRO A 135 7.25 -3.69 7.63
C PRO A 135 6.92 -3.40 9.08
N GLU A 136 5.87 -2.64 9.35
CA GLU A 136 5.43 -2.32 10.71
C GLU A 136 4.75 -3.50 11.42
N VAL A 137 4.44 -4.59 10.70
CA VAL A 137 3.71 -5.77 11.22
C VAL A 137 4.61 -6.99 11.32
N ASN A 138 5.21 -7.39 10.20
CA ASN A 138 5.89 -8.68 10.06
C ASN A 138 7.23 -8.58 9.29
N ALA A 139 8.02 -7.53 9.54
CA ALA A 139 9.33 -7.36 8.89
C ALA A 139 10.27 -8.57 9.05
N ASP A 140 10.09 -9.37 10.11
CA ASP A 140 10.92 -10.55 10.36
C ASP A 140 10.72 -11.67 9.32
N ASP A 141 9.58 -11.67 8.62
CA ASP A 141 9.31 -12.61 7.52
C ASP A 141 10.29 -12.42 6.36
N LEU A 142 10.89 -11.23 6.24
CA LEU A 142 11.95 -10.97 5.26
C LEU A 142 13.14 -11.90 5.39
N ASN A 143 13.42 -12.43 6.58
CA ASN A 143 14.55 -13.35 6.79
C ASN A 143 14.36 -14.71 6.07
N SER A 144 13.14 -15.03 5.66
CA SER A 144 12.79 -16.29 5.00
C SER A 144 12.65 -16.19 3.48
N HIS A 145 12.82 -14.99 2.87
CA HIS A 145 12.62 -14.81 1.44
C HIS A 145 13.60 -15.65 0.61
N ARG A 146 13.15 -16.12 -0.54
CA ARG A 146 13.93 -16.84 -1.54
C ARG A 146 14.08 -16.04 -2.83
N GLY A 147 14.29 -14.74 -2.70
CA GLY A 147 14.40 -13.80 -3.82
C GLY A 147 13.09 -13.17 -4.28
N ILE A 148 11.94 -13.59 -3.74
CA ILE A 148 10.63 -12.99 -4.01
C ILE A 148 10.01 -12.52 -2.70
N ILE A 149 9.49 -11.30 -2.70
CA ILE A 149 8.75 -10.70 -1.59
C ILE A 149 7.51 -10.03 -2.18
N SER A 150 6.34 -10.30 -1.63
CA SER A 150 5.10 -9.65 -2.06
C SER A 150 4.72 -8.51 -1.13
N ILE A 151 4.17 -7.44 -1.69
CA ILE A 151 3.43 -6.43 -0.93
C ILE A 151 1.94 -6.75 -0.95
N PRO A 152 1.21 -6.44 0.12
CA PRO A 152 -0.22 -6.74 0.19
C PRO A 152 -1.07 -5.85 -0.72
N ASN A 153 -2.35 -6.21 -0.81
CA ASN A 153 -3.35 -5.36 -1.41
C ASN A 153 -3.43 -4.00 -0.72
N CYS A 154 -3.70 -2.96 -1.50
CA CYS A 154 -3.65 -1.58 -1.03
C CYS A 154 -4.57 -1.26 0.17
N PRO A 155 -5.78 -1.84 0.35
CA PRO A 155 -6.52 -1.71 1.60
C PRO A 155 -5.99 -2.62 2.72
N THR A 156 -5.45 -3.82 2.41
CA THR A 156 -4.96 -4.74 3.44
C THR A 156 -3.77 -4.19 4.22
N THR A 157 -2.88 -3.46 3.54
CA THR A 157 -1.69 -2.88 4.17
C THR A 157 -2.01 -1.94 5.33
N PRO A 158 -2.81 -0.88 5.16
CA PRO A 158 -3.15 0.04 6.25
C PRO A 158 -4.07 -0.59 7.31
N LEU A 159 -4.93 -1.54 6.92
CA LEU A 159 -5.76 -2.31 7.87
C LEU A 159 -4.89 -3.09 8.87
N CYS A 160 -3.94 -3.88 8.36
CA CYS A 160 -3.03 -4.65 9.20
C CYS A 160 -2.11 -3.74 10.02
N GLN A 161 -1.56 -2.67 9.43
CA GLN A 161 -0.73 -1.69 10.12
C GLN A 161 -1.47 -1.07 11.32
N THR A 162 -2.76 -0.75 11.16
CA THR A 162 -3.56 -0.12 12.23
C THR A 162 -3.95 -1.09 13.33
N LEU A 163 -4.31 -2.32 12.97
CA LEU A 163 -4.82 -3.30 13.93
C LEU A 163 -3.72 -4.06 14.67
N TRP A 164 -2.56 -4.25 14.07
CA TRP A 164 -1.46 -5.04 14.65
C TRP A 164 -0.97 -4.57 16.03
N PRO A 165 -0.71 -3.27 16.28
CA PRO A 165 -0.26 -2.81 17.59
C PRO A 165 -1.30 -3.10 18.69
N VAL A 166 -2.59 -3.06 18.38
CA VAL A 166 -3.66 -3.39 19.32
C VAL A 166 -3.78 -4.90 19.52
N HIS A 167 -3.70 -5.67 18.42
CA HIS A 167 -3.75 -7.14 18.44
C HIS A 167 -2.68 -7.76 19.35
N LYS A 168 -1.46 -7.22 19.34
CA LYS A 168 -0.37 -7.68 20.23
C LYS A 168 -0.68 -7.57 21.72
N ILE A 169 -1.52 -6.62 22.11
CA ILE A 169 -1.88 -6.33 23.51
C ILE A 169 -3.21 -6.97 23.87
N ASN A 170 -4.16 -6.93 22.98
CA ASN A 170 -5.51 -7.46 23.10
C ASN A 170 -5.91 -8.17 21.80
N PRO A 171 -5.81 -9.50 21.73
CA PRO A 171 -6.02 -10.22 20.48
C PRO A 171 -7.38 -9.95 19.84
N LEU A 172 -7.36 -9.80 18.52
CA LEU A 172 -8.56 -9.71 17.70
C LEU A 172 -9.34 -11.03 17.73
N LYS A 173 -10.65 -10.90 17.78
CA LYS A 173 -11.59 -12.01 17.68
C LYS A 173 -12.31 -12.04 16.34
N ARG A 174 -12.55 -10.86 15.74
CA ARG A 174 -13.21 -10.69 14.45
C ARG A 174 -12.95 -9.31 13.86
N ILE A 175 -12.90 -9.23 12.53
CA ILE A 175 -12.85 -7.98 11.77
C ILE A 175 -14.00 -7.96 10.76
N VAL A 176 -14.72 -6.84 10.68
CA VAL A 176 -15.59 -6.50 9.56
C VAL A 176 -15.06 -5.20 8.97
N VAL A 177 -14.84 -5.18 7.65
CA VAL A 177 -14.28 -4.01 6.96
C VAL A 177 -15.05 -3.74 5.68
N ASP A 178 -15.54 -2.51 5.54
CA ASP A 178 -16.13 -2.00 4.31
C ASP A 178 -15.19 -0.97 3.71
N THR A 179 -14.72 -1.21 2.47
CA THR A 179 -13.76 -0.34 1.81
C THR A 179 -14.42 0.59 0.80
N TYR A 180 -13.93 1.82 0.71
CA TYR A 180 -14.31 2.84 -0.25
C TYR A 180 -13.07 3.17 -1.08
N GLN A 181 -12.95 2.46 -2.22
CA GLN A 181 -11.70 2.44 -2.99
C GLN A 181 -11.73 3.41 -4.16
N SER A 182 -10.73 4.29 -4.21
CA SER A 182 -10.52 5.26 -5.29
C SER A 182 -10.18 4.58 -6.63
N VAL A 183 -10.46 5.26 -7.74
CA VAL A 183 -10.28 4.75 -9.10
C VAL A 183 -8.82 4.52 -9.48
N SER A 184 -7.86 5.23 -8.85
CA SER A 184 -6.42 5.02 -9.10
C SER A 184 -5.93 3.60 -8.79
N GLY A 185 -6.64 2.87 -7.92
CA GLY A 185 -6.38 1.45 -7.66
C GLY A 185 -6.60 0.54 -8.88
N THR A 186 -7.39 0.98 -9.86
CA THR A 186 -7.57 0.29 -11.14
C THR A 186 -6.56 0.78 -12.21
N GLY A 187 -5.88 1.91 -11.95
CA GLY A 187 -4.87 2.47 -12.84
C GLY A 187 -5.28 3.74 -13.56
N GLY A 188 -4.40 4.24 -14.44
CA GLY A 188 -4.57 5.52 -15.12
C GLY A 188 -5.83 5.62 -15.99
N ALA A 189 -6.18 4.55 -16.69
CA ALA A 189 -7.39 4.52 -17.52
C ALA A 189 -8.68 4.76 -16.71
N ALA A 190 -8.74 4.26 -15.47
CA ALA A 190 -9.90 4.51 -14.59
C ALA A 190 -9.95 5.95 -14.07
N VAL A 191 -8.81 6.57 -13.86
CA VAL A 191 -8.70 8.01 -13.51
C VAL A 191 -9.20 8.87 -14.68
N GLU A 192 -8.80 8.53 -15.90
CA GLU A 192 -9.27 9.19 -17.13
C GLU A 192 -10.76 8.98 -17.33
N GLU A 193 -11.28 7.76 -17.13
CA GLU A 193 -12.71 7.47 -17.26
C GLU A 193 -13.55 8.29 -16.26
N LEU A 194 -13.15 8.34 -14.97
CA LEU A 194 -13.87 9.18 -14.00
C LEU A 194 -13.89 10.66 -14.42
N THR A 195 -12.77 11.17 -14.91
CA THR A 195 -12.64 12.55 -15.37
C THR A 195 -13.58 12.84 -16.54
N GLU A 196 -13.54 11.97 -17.54
CA GLU A 196 -14.35 12.14 -18.76
C GLU A 196 -15.83 11.95 -18.48
N GLN A 197 -16.22 10.93 -17.70
CA GLN A 197 -17.62 10.75 -17.30
C GLN A 197 -18.14 11.95 -16.50
N THR A 198 -17.33 12.51 -15.61
CA THR A 198 -17.69 13.71 -14.85
C THR A 198 -17.98 14.87 -15.79
N ARG A 199 -17.11 15.09 -16.78
CA ARG A 199 -17.31 16.14 -17.81
C ARG A 199 -18.59 15.90 -18.61
N GLN A 200 -18.80 14.67 -19.10
CA GLN A 200 -19.99 14.30 -19.89
C GLN A 200 -21.30 14.57 -19.12
N VAL A 201 -21.39 14.11 -17.86
CA VAL A 201 -22.57 14.32 -17.02
C VAL A 201 -22.82 15.81 -16.76
N MET A 202 -21.77 16.59 -16.48
CA MET A 202 -21.89 18.03 -16.23
C MET A 202 -22.35 18.81 -17.48
N GLU A 203 -22.06 18.30 -18.67
CA GLU A 203 -22.51 18.84 -19.96
C GLU A 203 -23.91 18.33 -20.35
N GLY A 204 -24.55 17.47 -19.56
CA GLY A 204 -25.84 16.86 -19.86
C GLY A 204 -25.77 15.69 -20.86
N ASN A 205 -24.59 15.17 -21.12
CA ASN A 205 -24.38 14.03 -22.00
C ASN A 205 -24.41 12.70 -21.23
N PRO A 206 -24.81 11.58 -21.88
CA PRO A 206 -24.68 10.25 -21.28
C PRO A 206 -23.21 9.89 -21.01
N ALA A 207 -22.92 9.40 -19.80
CA ALA A 207 -21.60 8.89 -19.46
C ALA A 207 -21.31 7.57 -20.19
N GLN A 208 -20.08 7.43 -20.71
CA GLN A 208 -19.62 6.21 -21.36
C GLN A 208 -18.69 5.43 -20.43
N SER A 209 -18.98 4.15 -20.22
CA SER A 209 -18.20 3.25 -19.38
C SER A 209 -17.35 2.31 -20.25
N HIS A 210 -16.05 2.26 -20.01
CA HIS A 210 -15.08 1.45 -20.74
C HIS A 210 -14.22 0.58 -19.80
N VAL A 211 -13.90 1.08 -18.60
CA VAL A 211 -13.10 0.41 -17.58
C VAL A 211 -13.99 -0.32 -16.58
N TYR A 212 -15.06 0.32 -16.15
CA TYR A 212 -16.01 -0.25 -15.20
C TYR A 212 -17.28 -0.74 -15.89
N PRO A 213 -18.00 -1.73 -15.31
CA PRO A 213 -19.25 -2.24 -15.88
C PRO A 213 -20.40 -1.22 -15.84
N HIS A 214 -20.29 -0.19 -15.00
CA HIS A 214 -21.27 0.86 -14.83
C HIS A 214 -20.58 2.22 -14.71
N GLN A 215 -21.34 3.30 -14.95
CA GLN A 215 -20.89 4.66 -14.70
C GLN A 215 -20.33 4.78 -13.27
N ILE A 216 -19.11 5.33 -13.14
CA ILE A 216 -18.49 5.59 -11.84
C ILE A 216 -18.69 7.04 -11.38
N ALA A 217 -18.73 8.01 -12.31
CA ALA A 217 -18.99 9.40 -11.94
C ALA A 217 -20.34 9.53 -11.23
N PHE A 218 -20.34 10.14 -10.03
CA PHE A 218 -21.53 10.32 -9.18
C PHE A 218 -22.22 9.02 -8.75
N ASN A 219 -21.48 7.90 -8.68
CA ASN A 219 -22.04 6.58 -8.38
C ASN A 219 -21.13 5.78 -7.44
N LEU A 220 -21.67 4.70 -6.86
CA LEU A 220 -20.96 3.71 -6.07
C LEU A 220 -21.11 2.34 -6.72
N LEU A 221 -20.01 1.61 -6.88
CA LEU A 221 -20.04 0.26 -7.44
C LEU A 221 -19.64 -0.75 -6.34
N PRO A 222 -20.58 -1.54 -5.80
CA PRO A 222 -20.28 -2.55 -4.77
C PRO A 222 -19.64 -3.80 -5.38
N GLN A 223 -18.61 -3.56 -6.17
CA GLN A 223 -17.82 -4.56 -6.88
C GLN A 223 -16.44 -4.01 -7.15
N VAL A 224 -15.42 -4.66 -6.59
CA VAL A 224 -14.01 -4.46 -6.95
C VAL A 224 -13.46 -5.82 -7.34
N ASP A 225 -12.88 -5.92 -8.56
CA ASP A 225 -12.46 -7.19 -9.18
C ASP A 225 -13.68 -8.09 -9.54
N VAL A 226 -13.45 -9.34 -9.87
CA VAL A 226 -14.47 -10.30 -10.33
C VAL A 226 -15.15 -11.00 -9.17
N PHE A 227 -16.42 -11.41 -9.35
CA PHE A 227 -17.13 -12.24 -8.38
C PHE A 227 -16.62 -13.67 -8.39
N LEU A 228 -16.55 -14.27 -7.21
CA LEU A 228 -16.27 -15.68 -6.97
C LEU A 228 -17.56 -16.45 -6.73
N GLY A 229 -17.51 -17.79 -6.83
CA GLY A 229 -18.67 -18.64 -6.56
C GLY A 229 -19.24 -18.59 -5.14
N SER A 230 -18.48 -17.99 -4.20
CA SER A 230 -18.91 -17.75 -2.82
C SER A 230 -19.81 -16.52 -2.65
N GLY A 231 -19.99 -15.69 -3.68
CA GLY A 231 -20.65 -14.39 -3.61
C GLY A 231 -19.72 -13.23 -3.24
N TYR A 232 -18.53 -13.50 -2.71
CA TYR A 232 -17.50 -12.47 -2.51
C TYR A 232 -16.83 -12.11 -3.83
N THR A 233 -16.27 -10.89 -3.92
CA THR A 233 -15.34 -10.55 -5.00
C THR A 233 -13.94 -11.07 -4.69
N LYS A 234 -13.11 -11.15 -5.72
CA LYS A 234 -11.70 -11.51 -5.55
C LYS A 234 -10.95 -10.49 -4.67
N GLU A 235 -11.33 -9.22 -4.72
CA GLU A 235 -10.78 -8.17 -3.88
C GLU A 235 -11.08 -8.40 -2.38
N GLU A 236 -12.31 -8.73 -2.05
CA GLU A 236 -12.73 -9.07 -0.69
C GLU A 236 -11.99 -10.31 -0.18
N TRP A 237 -11.81 -11.31 -1.04
CA TRP A 237 -11.06 -12.52 -0.73
C TRP A 237 -9.57 -12.26 -0.48
N LYS A 238 -8.97 -11.29 -1.20
CA LYS A 238 -7.60 -10.82 -0.92
C LYS A 238 -7.51 -10.24 0.49
N ILE A 239 -8.38 -9.31 0.86
CA ILE A 239 -8.38 -8.70 2.20
C ILE A 239 -8.45 -9.77 3.29
N ILE A 240 -9.37 -10.74 3.15
CA ILE A 240 -9.57 -11.81 4.13
C ILE A 240 -8.29 -12.64 4.31
N ASN A 241 -7.74 -13.17 3.21
CA ASN A 241 -6.64 -14.12 3.29
C ASN A 241 -5.27 -13.45 3.53
N GLU A 242 -5.07 -12.27 2.96
CA GLU A 242 -3.84 -11.52 3.14
C GLU A 242 -3.73 -11.02 4.60
N THR A 243 -4.81 -10.52 5.20
CA THR A 243 -4.84 -10.15 6.63
C THR A 243 -4.42 -11.31 7.52
N ARG A 244 -4.98 -12.50 7.29
CA ARG A 244 -4.64 -13.72 8.03
C ARG A 244 -3.16 -14.09 7.89
N LYS A 245 -2.62 -14.00 6.68
CA LYS A 245 -1.21 -14.32 6.39
C LYS A 245 -0.26 -13.33 7.05
N ILE A 246 -0.52 -12.04 6.91
CA ILE A 246 0.34 -10.96 7.44
C ILE A 246 0.36 -10.96 8.96
N MET A 247 -0.78 -11.20 9.60
CA MET A 247 -0.91 -11.20 11.06
C MET A 247 -0.57 -12.57 11.69
N HIS A 248 -0.25 -13.59 10.88
CA HIS A 248 -0.01 -14.96 11.34
C HIS A 248 -1.20 -15.57 12.11
N GLU A 249 -2.43 -15.16 11.73
CA GLU A 249 -3.67 -15.60 12.35
C GLU A 249 -4.56 -16.30 11.30
N PRO A 250 -4.27 -17.57 10.93
CA PRO A 250 -4.92 -18.25 9.80
C PRO A 250 -6.44 -18.43 9.98
N ASP A 251 -6.91 -18.48 11.21
CA ASP A 251 -8.31 -18.70 11.55
C ASP A 251 -9.06 -17.41 11.93
N LEU A 252 -8.42 -16.24 11.86
CA LEU A 252 -9.07 -14.97 12.23
C LEU A 252 -10.31 -14.74 11.34
N PRO A 253 -11.49 -14.58 11.93
CA PRO A 253 -12.71 -14.26 11.22
C PRO A 253 -12.63 -12.85 10.63
N VAL A 254 -12.59 -12.73 9.32
CA VAL A 254 -12.58 -11.46 8.58
C VAL A 254 -13.72 -11.49 7.56
N SER A 255 -14.51 -10.44 7.49
CA SER A 255 -15.49 -10.20 6.42
C SER A 255 -15.22 -8.84 5.79
N ALA A 256 -15.30 -8.77 4.47
CA ALA A 256 -15.04 -7.55 3.72
C ALA A 256 -16.15 -7.28 2.71
N THR A 257 -16.48 -5.99 2.52
CA THR A 257 -17.26 -5.49 1.39
C THR A 257 -16.46 -4.41 0.68
N CYS A 258 -16.21 -4.59 -0.61
CA CYS A 258 -15.38 -3.64 -1.37
C CYS A 258 -16.23 -2.82 -2.34
N VAL A 259 -16.17 -1.49 -2.18
CA VAL A 259 -16.92 -0.53 -2.98
C VAL A 259 -15.97 0.38 -3.76
N ARG A 260 -16.13 0.48 -5.08
CA ARG A 260 -15.46 1.50 -5.89
C ARG A 260 -16.23 2.82 -5.80
N VAL A 261 -15.51 3.90 -5.49
CA VAL A 261 -16.07 5.24 -5.30
C VAL A 261 -15.47 6.24 -6.28
N PRO A 262 -16.17 7.34 -6.62
CA PRO A 262 -15.72 8.36 -7.58
C PRO A 262 -14.70 9.32 -6.92
N VAL A 263 -13.62 8.77 -6.42
CA VAL A 263 -12.48 9.44 -5.78
C VAL A 263 -11.23 9.09 -6.55
N TYR A 264 -10.38 10.07 -6.84
CA TYR A 264 -9.17 9.85 -7.65
C TYR A 264 -8.12 9.03 -6.92
N VAL A 265 -7.71 9.45 -5.72
CA VAL A 265 -6.64 8.85 -4.91
C VAL A 265 -7.06 8.80 -3.44
N GLY A 266 -6.61 7.77 -2.74
CA GLY A 266 -6.90 7.53 -1.34
C GLY A 266 -8.06 6.54 -1.14
N HIS A 267 -7.77 5.40 -0.51
CA HIS A 267 -8.78 4.45 -0.06
C HIS A 267 -9.22 4.79 1.36
N SER A 268 -10.49 4.59 1.63
CA SER A 268 -11.04 4.69 2.98
C SER A 268 -11.64 3.36 3.39
N GLU A 269 -11.69 3.12 4.70
CA GLU A 269 -12.23 1.90 5.26
C GLU A 269 -13.06 2.20 6.52
N ALA A 270 -14.26 1.64 6.60
CA ALA A 270 -15.02 1.56 7.83
C ALA A 270 -14.72 0.20 8.48
N VAL A 271 -14.12 0.23 9.65
CA VAL A 271 -13.64 -0.98 10.33
C VAL A 271 -14.38 -1.19 11.65
N HIS A 272 -14.84 -2.41 11.86
CA HIS A 272 -15.41 -2.91 13.11
C HIS A 272 -14.53 -4.06 13.61
N ALA A 273 -13.80 -3.82 14.69
CA ALA A 273 -12.86 -4.77 15.27
C ALA A 273 -13.38 -5.28 16.62
N GLU A 274 -13.58 -6.59 16.75
CA GLU A 274 -13.92 -7.26 18.02
C GLU A 274 -12.65 -7.85 18.64
N PHE A 275 -12.49 -7.61 19.94
CA PHE A 275 -11.33 -8.05 20.71
C PHE A 275 -11.71 -9.10 21.76
N THR A 276 -10.72 -9.82 22.28
CA THR A 276 -10.93 -10.86 23.31
C THR A 276 -11.16 -10.27 24.69
N LYS A 277 -10.75 -9.03 24.94
CA LYS A 277 -10.93 -8.30 26.20
C LYS A 277 -11.54 -6.93 25.92
N ALA A 278 -12.20 -6.37 26.94
CA ALA A 278 -12.73 -5.02 26.88
C ALA A 278 -11.63 -4.01 26.51
N ILE A 279 -11.99 -3.04 25.67
CA ILE A 279 -11.12 -1.96 25.23
C ILE A 279 -11.95 -0.68 25.06
N THR A 280 -11.43 0.44 25.54
CA THR A 280 -12.08 1.74 25.35
C THR A 280 -11.54 2.47 24.11
N PRO A 281 -12.30 3.39 23.52
CA PRO A 281 -11.82 4.22 22.42
C PRO A 281 -10.53 4.98 22.76
N GLU A 282 -10.41 5.50 23.99
CA GLU A 282 -9.22 6.21 24.46
C GLU A 282 -8.00 5.30 24.45
N ARG A 283 -8.16 4.06 24.97
CA ARG A 283 -7.05 3.09 24.99
C ARG A 283 -6.64 2.65 23.60
N PHE A 284 -7.60 2.44 22.71
CA PHE A 284 -7.32 2.17 21.29
C PHE A 284 -6.55 3.33 20.66
N THR A 285 -7.01 4.56 20.87
CA THR A 285 -6.39 5.78 20.36
C THR A 285 -4.94 5.94 20.84
N GLU A 286 -4.66 5.73 22.12
CA GLU A 286 -3.31 5.76 22.68
C GLU A 286 -2.38 4.77 21.95
N ILE A 287 -2.82 3.52 21.78
CA ILE A 287 -2.02 2.48 21.16
C ILE A 287 -1.70 2.81 19.70
N VAL A 288 -2.71 3.22 18.91
CA VAL A 288 -2.50 3.52 17.48
C VAL A 288 -1.74 4.82 17.26
N HIS A 289 -1.86 5.78 18.18
CA HIS A 289 -1.11 7.04 18.11
C HIS A 289 0.40 6.85 18.30
N GLU A 290 0.80 5.86 19.10
CA GLU A 290 2.21 5.50 19.31
C GLU A 290 2.78 4.62 18.20
N ALA A 291 1.94 4.09 17.33
CA ALA A 291 2.35 3.16 16.28
C ALA A 291 3.04 3.89 15.09
N PRO A 292 4.08 3.31 14.51
CA PRO A 292 4.80 3.91 13.40
C PRO A 292 3.92 4.03 12.14
N GLY A 293 4.02 5.19 11.44
CA GLY A 293 3.32 5.44 10.19
C GLY A 293 1.81 5.60 10.34
N ILE A 294 1.32 5.84 11.56
CA ILE A 294 -0.09 6.15 11.83
C ILE A 294 -0.24 7.55 12.39
N THR A 295 -1.16 8.31 11.83
CA THR A 295 -1.58 9.62 12.33
C THR A 295 -3.05 9.56 12.76
N VAL A 296 -3.31 9.82 14.05
CA VAL A 296 -4.68 9.97 14.54
C VAL A 296 -5.17 11.39 14.23
N GLN A 297 -6.30 11.47 13.54
CA GLN A 297 -6.98 12.71 13.19
C GLN A 297 -8.47 12.57 13.57
N ASP A 298 -8.79 12.81 14.84
CA ASP A 298 -10.11 12.52 15.41
C ASP A 298 -10.56 13.59 16.41
N GLU A 299 -11.16 14.68 15.90
CA GLU A 299 -11.79 15.72 16.69
C GLU A 299 -13.17 16.06 16.10
N PRO A 300 -14.19 15.20 16.36
CA PRO A 300 -15.52 15.35 15.78
C PRO A 300 -16.23 16.68 16.11
N SER A 301 -15.89 17.29 17.22
CA SER A 301 -16.50 18.56 17.67
C SER A 301 -16.22 19.72 16.70
N VAL A 302 -15.14 19.62 15.94
CA VAL A 302 -14.74 20.59 14.89
C VAL A 302 -14.72 19.97 13.50
N ASN A 303 -15.39 18.84 13.31
CA ASN A 303 -15.44 18.05 12.06
C ASN A 303 -14.06 17.64 11.52
N LEU A 304 -13.09 17.40 12.40
CA LEU A 304 -11.76 16.95 12.03
C LEU A 304 -11.72 15.43 12.02
N TYR A 305 -11.59 14.86 10.84
CA TYR A 305 -11.42 13.44 10.55
C TYR A 305 -10.72 13.25 9.19
N PRO A 306 -10.07 12.11 8.93
CA PRO A 306 -9.36 11.92 7.68
C PRO A 306 -10.31 11.70 6.50
N THR A 307 -9.94 12.26 5.35
CA THR A 307 -10.64 12.07 4.07
C THR A 307 -9.62 11.74 2.98
N PRO A 308 -10.02 11.05 1.89
CA PRO A 308 -9.12 10.81 0.76
C PRO A 308 -8.45 12.07 0.23
N TRP A 309 -9.21 13.17 0.13
CA TRP A 309 -8.70 14.47 -0.32
C TRP A 309 -7.56 15.02 0.56
N SER A 310 -7.69 14.91 1.88
CA SER A 310 -6.68 15.42 2.82
C SER A 310 -5.46 14.52 2.96
N VAL A 311 -5.59 13.22 2.61
CA VAL A 311 -4.56 12.19 2.79
C VAL A 311 -3.78 11.91 1.51
N ALA A 312 -4.34 12.18 0.34
CA ALA A 312 -3.63 11.99 -0.94
C ALA A 312 -2.24 12.66 -0.94
N GLY A 313 -1.21 11.93 -1.32
CA GLY A 313 0.20 12.35 -1.31
C GLY A 313 0.88 12.27 0.07
N ARG A 314 0.21 11.73 1.11
CA ARG A 314 0.77 11.53 2.45
C ARG A 314 1.30 10.10 2.62
N ASP A 315 2.30 9.95 3.49
CA ASP A 315 2.94 8.65 3.77
C ASP A 315 2.18 7.85 4.83
N ASP A 316 1.63 8.53 5.84
CA ASP A 316 0.98 7.90 6.97
C ASP A 316 -0.40 7.35 6.61
N THR A 317 -0.79 6.31 7.34
CA THR A 317 -2.18 5.88 7.48
C THR A 317 -2.87 6.77 8.49
N TYR A 318 -4.02 7.33 8.13
CA TYR A 318 -4.79 8.25 8.98
C TYR A 318 -5.98 7.54 9.60
N VAL A 319 -6.15 7.65 10.91
CA VAL A 319 -7.24 7.01 11.67
C VAL A 319 -8.05 8.07 12.40
N GLY A 320 -9.36 7.94 12.32
CA GLY A 320 -10.30 8.82 13.03
C GLY A 320 -11.67 8.18 13.20
N ARG A 321 -12.63 8.93 13.74
CA ARG A 321 -13.98 8.43 14.06
C ARG A 321 -13.92 7.21 14.96
N ILE A 322 -12.93 7.18 15.87
CA ILE A 322 -12.72 6.10 16.84
C ILE A 322 -13.82 6.17 17.90
N ARG A 323 -14.55 5.08 18.06
CA ARG A 323 -15.67 5.00 19.00
C ARG A 323 -15.93 3.57 19.43
N GLN A 324 -16.64 3.41 20.55
CA GLN A 324 -17.14 2.11 20.95
C GLN A 324 -18.11 1.58 19.88
N ASP A 325 -17.95 0.32 19.49
CA ASP A 325 -18.91 -0.32 18.61
C ASP A 325 -20.16 -0.71 19.42
N ALA A 326 -21.28 -0.03 19.16
CA ALA A 326 -22.51 -0.24 19.91
C ALA A 326 -23.07 -1.68 19.78
N SER A 327 -22.73 -2.40 18.71
CA SER A 327 -23.16 -3.78 18.47
C SER A 327 -22.34 -4.82 19.24
N LEU A 328 -21.13 -4.47 19.68
CA LEU A 328 -20.18 -5.34 20.34
C LEU A 328 -19.93 -4.95 21.81
N GLY A 329 -20.59 -3.90 22.30
CA GLY A 329 -20.41 -3.39 23.66
C GLY A 329 -18.96 -3.04 23.95
N GLN A 330 -18.45 -3.41 25.14
CA GLN A 330 -17.07 -3.09 25.53
C GLN A 330 -15.98 -3.86 24.77
N MET A 331 -16.35 -4.86 23.97
CA MET A 331 -15.40 -5.73 23.26
C MET A 331 -15.06 -5.21 21.86
N GLY A 332 -15.71 -4.16 21.38
CA GLY A 332 -15.58 -3.71 19.99
C GLY A 332 -15.24 -2.24 19.82
N ILE A 333 -14.39 -1.94 18.86
CA ILE A 333 -14.09 -0.59 18.40
C ILE A 333 -14.50 -0.45 16.93
N ALA A 334 -15.22 0.63 16.62
CA ALA A 334 -15.47 1.07 15.25
C ALA A 334 -14.63 2.32 14.97
N PHE A 335 -13.97 2.35 13.81
CA PHE A 335 -13.14 3.48 13.39
C PHE A 335 -13.17 3.67 11.87
N TRP A 336 -12.65 4.80 11.43
CA TRP A 336 -12.47 5.16 10.04
C TRP A 336 -10.99 5.31 9.76
N LEU A 337 -10.54 4.72 8.67
CA LEU A 337 -9.16 4.69 8.25
C LEU A 337 -9.06 5.23 6.81
N VAL A 338 -8.04 6.01 6.53
CA VAL A 338 -7.74 6.53 5.19
C VAL A 338 -6.25 6.43 4.91
N SER A 339 -5.90 5.92 3.75
CA SER A 339 -4.51 5.84 3.30
C SER A 339 -4.39 6.16 1.81
N ASP A 340 -3.28 6.76 1.40
CA ASP A 340 -2.95 6.88 -0.01
C ASP A 340 -2.59 5.50 -0.57
N ASN A 341 -3.46 4.99 -1.46
CA ASN A 341 -3.35 3.66 -2.03
C ASN A 341 -2.15 3.47 -2.96
N LEU A 342 -1.61 4.56 -3.52
CA LEU A 342 -0.41 4.53 -4.35
C LEU A 342 0.87 4.59 -3.51
N ARG A 343 0.79 5.17 -2.27
CA ARG A 343 1.91 5.31 -1.36
C ARG A 343 1.97 4.16 -0.35
N LYS A 344 1.39 4.30 0.83
CA LYS A 344 1.43 3.23 1.85
C LYS A 344 0.76 1.94 1.37
N GLY A 345 -0.30 2.06 0.58
CA GLY A 345 -0.95 0.91 -0.04
C GLY A 345 -0.09 0.14 -1.06
N ALA A 346 0.98 0.74 -1.60
CA ALA A 346 1.79 0.15 -2.67
C ALA A 346 3.26 0.60 -2.63
N ALA A 347 3.61 1.69 -3.32
CA ALA A 347 4.98 2.11 -3.58
C ALA A 347 5.80 2.40 -2.33
N LEU A 348 5.23 3.05 -1.32
CA LEU A 348 5.91 3.33 -0.06
C LEU A 348 6.20 2.04 0.71
N ASN A 349 5.23 1.12 0.77
CA ASN A 349 5.43 -0.17 1.43
C ASN A 349 6.57 -0.95 0.77
N ALA A 350 6.67 -0.91 -0.58
CA ALA A 350 7.77 -1.54 -1.30
C ALA A 350 9.13 -0.91 -0.99
N ILE A 351 9.21 0.42 -0.91
CA ILE A 351 10.45 1.12 -0.52
C ILE A 351 10.83 0.78 0.93
N GLN A 352 9.89 0.75 1.84
CA GLN A 352 10.12 0.37 3.24
C GLN A 352 10.63 -1.08 3.35
N ILE A 353 10.11 -2.02 2.56
CA ILE A 353 10.66 -3.38 2.46
C ILE A 353 12.11 -3.34 1.95
N ALA A 354 12.41 -2.56 0.91
CA ALA A 354 13.77 -2.43 0.41
C ALA A 354 14.72 -1.82 1.45
N GLU A 355 14.27 -0.83 2.21
CA GLU A 355 15.02 -0.24 3.33
C GLU A 355 15.31 -1.28 4.44
N GLU A 356 14.33 -2.11 4.78
CA GLU A 356 14.50 -3.20 5.76
C GLU A 356 15.49 -4.27 5.26
N LEU A 357 15.44 -4.64 3.98
CA LEU A 357 16.39 -5.57 3.37
C LEU A 357 17.82 -5.03 3.48
N VAL A 358 18.01 -3.75 3.15
CA VAL A 358 19.33 -3.07 3.27
C VAL A 358 19.78 -3.02 4.73
N ALA A 359 18.89 -2.62 5.64
CA ALA A 359 19.23 -2.50 7.06
C ALA A 359 19.61 -3.84 7.71
N ARG A 360 19.03 -4.94 7.22
CA ARG A 360 19.27 -6.31 7.69
C ARG A 360 20.45 -6.99 6.97
N GLY A 361 20.99 -6.37 5.91
CA GLY A 361 22.06 -6.98 5.10
C GLY A 361 21.57 -8.20 4.30
N LEU A 362 20.32 -8.18 3.86
CA LEU A 362 19.68 -9.25 3.08
C LEU A 362 19.76 -8.99 1.56
N VAL A 363 20.40 -7.90 1.13
CA VAL A 363 20.61 -7.51 -0.27
C VAL A 363 22.06 -7.06 -0.47
#